data_6ca4e022e3ba22d7f6f0dcab7878fee8
#
_entry.id   6ca4e022e3ba22d7f6f0dcab7878fee8
#
_cell.length_a   1.000
_cell.length_b   1.000
_cell.length_c   1.000
_cell.angle_alpha   90.00
_cell.angle_beta   90.00
_cell.angle_gamma   90.00
#
_symmetry.space_group_name_H-M   'P 1'
#
loop_
_entity.id
_entity.type
_entity.pdbx_description
1 polymer ?
#
loop_
_entity_poly.entity_id
_entity_poly.type
_entity_poly.pdbx_seq_one_letter_code
_entity_poly.pdbx_strand_id
1 'polypeptide(L)'
;MTDFTMKTDADGVAIITWDVPGKSMNVMSIEGLSELDSIIDTVLSDDAIKGAVITSGKDGSFAGGMDLNLLAKMREDAGDDPAQGLFDGTMKMHALLRKIERAGMDAKTNKGGKPIASALPGTAAGIGLELPLATHRIFVADNPKARIGLPEIMVGIFPGAGGTTRLARKLGAMAASPFLLEGKMVAPAAAKSAGLIDEVVADPVAAAKEWVLNAKDADILKPWDAKGYKMPGGAPYHPAGFMTFVGANAMVNGKTQGAFPAAKALLSAVYEGSLVPFDTALKIEARWFTNILLNPSSSAMIRSLFLNKEALEKGAVRPEGVADQRVKKLGVLGAGMMGAGITLVSVQAGIEVVLIDQTQEAADKGKAYSASFFDKGIARKKSTEEKKAAALDLITATTDLDALKGCDLIIEAVFEDPAVKAE
;
A
#
# COMPACT_ATOMS: atom_id res chain seq x y z
N MET A 1 -12.60 23.47 4.95
CA MET A 1 -11.13 23.31 5.03
C MET A 1 -10.73 22.57 3.77
N THR A 2 -9.70 23.03 3.08
CA THR A 2 -9.25 22.45 1.80
C THR A 2 -8.23 21.35 2.05
N ASP A 3 -8.31 20.26 1.26
CA ASP A 3 -7.35 19.15 1.32
C ASP A 3 -6.09 19.46 0.51
N PHE A 4 -6.23 20.30 -0.53
CA PHE A 4 -5.14 20.71 -1.39
C PHE A 4 -4.94 22.22 -1.37
N THR A 5 -3.69 22.65 -1.38
CA THR A 5 -3.30 24.04 -1.55
C THR A 5 -2.27 24.16 -2.66
N MET A 6 -2.24 25.31 -3.37
CA MET A 6 -1.26 25.58 -4.41
C MET A 6 -0.55 26.90 -4.14
N LYS A 7 0.76 26.94 -4.33
CA LYS A 7 1.59 28.15 -4.34
C LYS A 7 2.53 28.11 -5.53
N THR A 8 2.52 29.15 -6.35
CA THR A 8 3.51 29.31 -7.43
C THR A 8 4.73 30.03 -6.87
N ASP A 9 5.90 29.48 -7.09
CA ASP A 9 7.16 30.07 -6.64
C ASP A 9 7.71 31.12 -7.64
N ALA A 10 8.86 31.73 -7.30
CA ALA A 10 9.48 32.77 -8.12
C ALA A 10 9.99 32.25 -9.48
N ASP A 11 10.21 30.95 -9.64
CA ASP A 11 10.67 30.30 -10.87
C ASP A 11 9.50 29.93 -11.79
N GLY A 12 8.26 30.10 -11.32
CA GLY A 12 7.03 29.75 -12.05
C GLY A 12 6.64 28.28 -11.88
N VAL A 13 7.09 27.59 -10.83
CA VAL A 13 6.68 26.22 -10.53
C VAL A 13 5.56 26.22 -9.50
N ALA A 14 4.43 25.59 -9.81
CA ALA A 14 3.31 25.41 -8.89
C ALA A 14 3.62 24.26 -7.92
N ILE A 15 3.71 24.55 -6.63
CA ILE A 15 3.82 23.54 -5.56
C ILE A 15 2.41 23.27 -5.04
N ILE A 16 1.91 22.06 -5.34
CA ILE A 16 0.59 21.56 -4.93
C ILE A 16 0.79 20.69 -3.69
N THR A 17 0.31 21.14 -2.55
CA THR A 17 0.47 20.43 -1.28
C THR A 17 -0.84 19.76 -0.87
N TRP A 18 -0.80 18.45 -0.72
CA TRP A 18 -1.88 17.65 -0.15
C TRP A 18 -1.73 17.57 1.37
N ASP A 19 -2.67 18.15 2.11
CA ASP A 19 -2.61 18.20 3.58
C ASP A 19 -4.03 18.19 4.18
N VAL A 20 -4.58 16.99 4.36
CA VAL A 20 -5.93 16.79 4.93
C VAL A 20 -5.93 17.23 6.39
N PRO A 21 -6.73 18.26 6.77
CA PRO A 21 -6.74 18.78 8.13
C PRO A 21 -7.17 17.72 9.16
N GLY A 22 -6.45 17.68 10.29
CA GLY A 22 -6.78 16.79 11.42
C GLY A 22 -6.50 15.29 11.19
N LYS A 23 -5.97 14.91 10.03
CA LYS A 23 -5.54 13.52 9.76
C LYS A 23 -4.03 13.40 9.89
N SER A 24 -3.54 12.30 10.45
CA SER A 24 -2.10 11.98 10.52
C SER A 24 -1.52 11.57 9.17
N MET A 25 -2.37 11.14 8.24
CA MET A 25 -2.03 10.72 6.89
C MET A 25 -3.09 11.22 5.92
N ASN A 26 -2.70 11.63 4.74
CA ASN A 26 -3.65 12.02 3.71
C ASN A 26 -4.46 10.82 3.24
N VAL A 27 -5.75 11.03 3.06
CA VAL A 27 -6.68 10.10 2.41
C VAL A 27 -7.49 10.89 1.39
N MET A 28 -7.74 10.30 0.23
CA MET A 28 -8.46 10.96 -0.85
C MET A 28 -9.97 10.98 -0.56
N SER A 29 -10.53 12.18 -0.61
CA SER A 29 -11.97 12.43 -0.54
C SER A 29 -12.52 12.80 -1.94
N ILE A 30 -13.86 12.84 -2.09
CA ILE A 30 -14.49 13.35 -3.34
C ILE A 30 -14.21 14.83 -3.50
N GLU A 31 -14.28 15.58 -2.40
CA GLU A 31 -13.99 17.00 -2.35
C GLU A 31 -12.52 17.28 -2.74
N GLY A 32 -11.58 16.48 -2.20
CA GLY A 32 -10.17 16.57 -2.55
C GLY A 32 -9.89 16.27 -4.03
N LEU A 33 -10.61 15.32 -4.64
CA LEU A 33 -10.52 15.11 -6.09
C LEU A 33 -10.96 16.34 -6.88
N SER A 34 -12.05 16.97 -6.48
CA SER A 34 -12.58 18.18 -7.14
C SER A 34 -11.66 19.40 -6.96
N GLU A 35 -11.06 19.53 -5.77
CA GLU A 35 -10.07 20.58 -5.49
C GLU A 35 -8.82 20.38 -6.36
N LEU A 36 -8.29 19.16 -6.42
CA LEU A 36 -7.13 18.85 -7.26
C LEU A 36 -7.42 19.08 -8.74
N ASP A 37 -8.62 18.71 -9.22
CA ASP A 37 -9.04 18.95 -10.61
C ASP A 37 -9.02 20.44 -10.98
N SER A 38 -9.58 21.28 -10.11
CA SER A 38 -9.59 22.74 -10.28
C SER A 38 -8.18 23.36 -10.23
N ILE A 39 -7.32 22.85 -9.35
CA ILE A 39 -5.91 23.27 -9.27
C ILE A 39 -5.17 22.89 -10.55
N ILE A 40 -5.37 21.70 -11.07
CA ILE A 40 -4.74 21.27 -12.34
C ILE A 40 -5.25 22.12 -13.51
N ASP A 41 -6.53 22.47 -13.56
CA ASP A 41 -7.04 23.39 -14.59
C ASP A 41 -6.34 24.76 -14.51
N THR A 42 -6.10 25.28 -13.30
CA THR A 42 -5.32 26.51 -13.10
C THR A 42 -3.88 26.36 -13.59
N VAL A 43 -3.21 25.26 -13.21
CA VAL A 43 -1.84 24.98 -13.67
C VAL A 43 -1.75 24.95 -15.19
N LEU A 44 -2.72 24.33 -15.85
CA LEU A 44 -2.70 24.16 -17.30
C LEU A 44 -3.04 25.45 -18.08
N SER A 45 -3.91 26.31 -17.52
CA SER A 45 -4.40 27.53 -18.19
C SER A 45 -3.56 28.78 -17.94
N ASP A 46 -2.79 28.84 -16.85
CA ASP A 46 -1.96 30.00 -16.51
C ASP A 46 -0.58 29.91 -17.19
N ASP A 47 -0.34 30.75 -18.19
CA ASP A 47 0.92 30.80 -18.94
C ASP A 47 2.15 31.16 -18.09
N ALA A 48 1.97 31.79 -16.92
CA ALA A 48 3.06 32.06 -15.99
C ALA A 48 3.55 30.78 -15.27
N ILE A 49 2.73 29.74 -15.21
CA ILE A 49 3.09 28.46 -14.59
C ILE A 49 3.77 27.56 -15.62
N LYS A 50 5.05 27.26 -15.38
CA LYS A 50 5.87 26.40 -16.25
C LYS A 50 5.63 24.91 -16.06
N GLY A 51 5.15 24.51 -14.86
CA GLY A 51 4.88 23.13 -14.48
C GLY A 51 4.53 23.02 -13.00
N ALA A 52 4.35 21.80 -12.49
CA ALA A 52 3.93 21.60 -11.12
C ALA A 52 4.68 20.48 -10.40
N VAL A 53 4.74 20.59 -9.07
CA VAL A 53 5.18 19.54 -8.14
C VAL A 53 4.03 19.23 -7.20
N ILE A 54 3.60 17.98 -7.14
CA ILE A 54 2.59 17.49 -6.19
C ILE A 54 3.32 16.86 -5.02
N THR A 55 3.09 17.36 -3.80
CA THR A 55 3.72 16.88 -2.58
C THR A 55 2.71 16.74 -1.43
N SER A 56 3.19 16.40 -0.23
CA SER A 56 2.38 16.25 0.97
C SER A 56 2.89 17.18 2.07
N GLY A 57 1.95 17.73 2.85
CA GLY A 57 2.24 18.46 4.08
C GLY A 57 2.45 17.55 5.31
N LYS A 58 2.35 16.22 5.16
CA LYS A 58 2.52 15.25 6.25
C LYS A 58 3.96 14.76 6.35
N ASP A 59 4.52 14.78 7.55
CA ASP A 59 5.87 14.24 7.78
C ASP A 59 5.92 12.73 7.53
N GLY A 60 6.89 12.31 6.70
CA GLY A 60 7.16 10.90 6.43
C GLY A 60 6.05 10.13 5.71
N SER A 61 5.01 10.83 5.22
CA SER A 61 3.89 10.22 4.50
C SER A 61 3.41 11.09 3.33
N PHE A 62 3.12 10.45 2.20
CA PHE A 62 2.44 11.12 1.10
C PHE A 62 0.93 10.90 1.22
N ALA A 63 0.45 9.65 1.16
CA ALA A 63 -0.96 9.32 1.36
C ALA A 63 -1.17 7.83 1.68
N GLY A 64 -2.22 7.53 2.44
CA GLY A 64 -2.62 6.18 2.85
C GLY A 64 -3.62 5.49 1.93
N GLY A 65 -4.12 6.17 0.91
CA GLY A 65 -5.11 5.62 0.00
C GLY A 65 -6.40 6.44 -0.04
N MET A 66 -7.48 5.83 -0.51
CA MET A 66 -8.83 6.38 -0.47
C MET A 66 -9.47 6.12 0.90
N ASP A 67 -10.32 7.01 1.36
CA ASP A 67 -11.13 6.74 2.55
C ASP A 67 -12.08 5.56 2.27
N LEU A 68 -11.86 4.44 2.95
CA LEU A 68 -12.64 3.22 2.74
C LEU A 68 -14.11 3.34 3.19
N ASN A 69 -14.41 4.27 4.11
CA ASN A 69 -15.81 4.60 4.43
C ASN A 69 -16.50 5.28 3.25
N LEU A 70 -15.74 6.03 2.46
CA LEU A 70 -16.26 6.66 1.25
C LEU A 70 -16.67 5.64 0.19
N LEU A 71 -15.92 4.54 0.04
CA LEU A 71 -16.30 3.46 -0.91
C LEU A 71 -17.66 2.83 -0.56
N ALA A 72 -17.96 2.67 0.73
CA ALA A 72 -19.29 2.22 1.17
C ALA A 72 -20.36 3.26 0.81
N LYS A 73 -20.10 4.54 1.09
CA LYS A 73 -21.01 5.65 0.78
C LYS A 73 -21.21 5.85 -0.71
N MET A 74 -20.17 5.75 -1.53
CA MET A 74 -20.29 5.83 -3.00
C MET A 74 -21.29 4.80 -3.55
N ARG A 75 -21.38 3.63 -2.94
CA ARG A 75 -22.37 2.61 -3.34
C ARG A 75 -23.79 3.00 -2.94
N GLU A 76 -23.96 3.62 -1.76
CA GLU A 76 -25.27 4.11 -1.27
C GLU A 76 -25.74 5.31 -2.10
N ASP A 77 -24.83 6.21 -2.46
CA ASP A 77 -25.09 7.44 -3.20
C ASP A 77 -25.15 7.24 -4.74
N ALA A 78 -24.91 6.01 -5.24
CA ALA A 78 -24.81 5.74 -6.69
C ALA A 78 -26.14 5.84 -7.45
N GLY A 79 -27.25 6.16 -6.79
CA GLY A 79 -28.56 6.39 -7.39
C GLY A 79 -29.31 5.12 -7.78
N ASP A 80 -30.26 5.26 -8.70
CA ASP A 80 -31.17 4.17 -9.14
C ASP A 80 -30.43 3.08 -9.95
N ASP A 81 -29.32 3.42 -10.59
CA ASP A 81 -28.40 2.48 -11.24
C ASP A 81 -27.01 2.56 -10.62
N PRO A 82 -26.76 1.78 -9.54
CA PRO A 82 -25.47 1.79 -8.85
C PRO A 82 -24.29 1.40 -9.74
N ALA A 83 -24.51 0.58 -10.76
CA ALA A 83 -23.43 0.18 -11.67
C ALA A 83 -22.99 1.36 -12.53
N GLN A 84 -23.93 2.12 -13.09
CA GLN A 84 -23.63 3.32 -13.88
C GLN A 84 -23.00 4.40 -13.00
N GLY A 85 -23.58 4.67 -11.83
CA GLY A 85 -23.07 5.72 -10.91
C GLY A 85 -21.64 5.45 -10.45
N LEU A 86 -21.29 4.23 -10.06
CA LEU A 86 -19.93 3.84 -9.68
C LEU A 86 -18.96 3.87 -10.87
N PHE A 87 -19.41 3.43 -12.04
CA PHE A 87 -18.59 3.51 -13.25
C PHE A 87 -18.26 4.97 -13.60
N ASP A 88 -19.25 5.84 -13.61
CA ASP A 88 -19.07 7.27 -13.93
C ASP A 88 -18.18 7.96 -12.89
N GLY A 89 -18.34 7.66 -11.61
CA GLY A 89 -17.47 8.15 -10.54
C GLY A 89 -16.01 7.72 -10.73
N THR A 90 -15.79 6.44 -11.08
CA THR A 90 -14.45 5.92 -11.40
C THR A 90 -13.87 6.59 -12.64
N MET A 91 -14.67 6.80 -13.68
CA MET A 91 -14.24 7.47 -14.91
C MET A 91 -13.89 8.95 -14.71
N LYS A 92 -14.56 9.66 -13.77
CA LYS A 92 -14.18 11.02 -13.38
C LYS A 92 -12.78 11.05 -12.77
N MET A 93 -12.48 10.12 -11.90
CA MET A 93 -11.14 9.97 -11.30
C MET A 93 -10.08 9.65 -12.38
N HIS A 94 -10.40 8.73 -13.30
CA HIS A 94 -9.52 8.44 -14.45
C HIS A 94 -9.30 9.67 -15.32
N ALA A 95 -10.33 10.49 -15.57
CA ALA A 95 -10.22 11.70 -16.36
C ALA A 95 -9.28 12.73 -15.73
N LEU A 96 -9.37 12.94 -14.41
CA LEU A 96 -8.45 13.81 -13.67
C LEU A 96 -7.00 13.31 -13.78
N LEU A 97 -6.75 12.03 -13.49
CA LEU A 97 -5.40 11.48 -13.56
C LEU A 97 -4.87 11.49 -15.01
N ARG A 98 -5.75 11.29 -16.00
CA ARG A 98 -5.37 11.41 -17.42
C ARG A 98 -5.09 12.87 -17.82
N LYS A 99 -5.80 13.84 -17.25
CA LYS A 99 -5.52 15.27 -17.42
C LYS A 99 -4.11 15.63 -16.90
N ILE A 100 -3.75 15.14 -15.71
CA ILE A 100 -2.39 15.27 -15.14
C ILE A 100 -1.35 14.64 -16.06
N GLU A 101 -1.61 13.44 -16.57
CA GLU A 101 -0.71 12.66 -17.40
C GLU A 101 -0.50 13.26 -18.79
N ARG A 102 -1.54 13.87 -19.35
CA ARG A 102 -1.44 14.57 -20.64
C ARG A 102 -0.97 16.02 -20.47
N ALA A 103 -1.21 16.62 -19.32
CA ALA A 103 -0.72 17.94 -18.91
C ALA A 103 -0.85 19.06 -19.97
N GLY A 104 -1.94 19.04 -20.73
CA GLY A 104 -2.18 20.03 -21.80
C GLY A 104 -1.48 19.72 -23.13
N MET A 105 -0.81 18.56 -23.28
CA MET A 105 -0.19 18.18 -24.56
C MET A 105 -1.21 18.16 -25.70
N ASP A 106 -0.82 18.69 -26.85
CA ASP A 106 -1.59 18.54 -28.09
C ASP A 106 -1.76 17.06 -28.44
N ALA A 107 -2.99 16.66 -28.75
CA ALA A 107 -3.34 15.26 -28.96
C ALA A 107 -2.71 14.63 -30.22
N LYS A 108 -2.34 15.45 -31.23
CA LYS A 108 -1.75 14.97 -32.50
C LYS A 108 -0.24 14.91 -32.45
N THR A 109 0.39 15.91 -31.84
CA THR A 109 1.84 16.07 -31.82
C THR A 109 2.49 15.53 -30.55
N ASN A 110 1.73 15.31 -29.47
CA ASN A 110 2.23 14.96 -28.13
C ASN A 110 3.26 15.97 -27.60
N LYS A 111 3.07 17.28 -27.89
CA LYS A 111 3.98 18.35 -27.49
C LYS A 111 3.23 19.46 -26.75
N GLY A 112 3.99 20.37 -26.14
CA GLY A 112 3.46 21.59 -25.53
C GLY A 112 2.78 21.37 -24.19
N GLY A 113 2.96 20.19 -23.58
CA GLY A 113 2.47 19.93 -22.22
C GLY A 113 3.34 20.58 -21.13
N LYS A 114 2.78 20.76 -19.95
CA LYS A 114 3.52 21.24 -18.76
C LYS A 114 4.05 20.06 -17.94
N PRO A 115 5.32 20.03 -17.55
CA PRO A 115 5.87 18.98 -16.71
C PRO A 115 5.21 18.99 -15.31
N ILE A 116 4.74 17.82 -14.85
CA ILE A 116 4.18 17.62 -13.52
C ILE A 116 4.94 16.46 -12.87
N ALA A 117 5.58 16.70 -11.73
CA ALA A 117 6.28 15.68 -10.96
C ALA A 117 5.62 15.45 -9.60
N SER A 118 5.83 14.28 -9.00
CA SER A 118 5.44 14.00 -7.62
C SER A 118 6.67 13.94 -6.73
N ALA A 119 6.56 14.57 -5.55
CA ALA A 119 7.59 14.59 -4.51
C ALA A 119 7.02 13.97 -3.23
N LEU A 120 7.39 12.75 -2.93
CA LEU A 120 6.84 11.94 -1.84
C LEU A 120 7.75 12.00 -0.62
N PRO A 121 7.34 12.62 0.50
CA PRO A 121 8.14 12.63 1.73
C PRO A 121 8.19 11.27 2.43
N GLY A 122 7.37 10.31 2.02
CA GLY A 122 7.34 8.98 2.64
C GLY A 122 6.30 8.03 2.05
N THR A 123 5.57 7.35 2.93
CA THR A 123 4.61 6.29 2.56
C THR A 123 3.58 6.75 1.55
N ALA A 124 3.40 5.94 0.50
CA ALA A 124 2.44 6.15 -0.58
C ALA A 124 1.72 4.83 -0.91
N ALA A 125 0.45 4.73 -0.55
CA ALA A 125 -0.37 3.53 -0.71
C ALA A 125 -1.63 3.82 -1.52
N GLY A 126 -2.05 2.87 -2.34
CA GLY A 126 -3.26 2.97 -3.14
C GLY A 126 -3.27 4.20 -4.04
N ILE A 127 -4.32 5.03 -3.99
CA ILE A 127 -4.36 6.27 -4.79
C ILE A 127 -3.18 7.20 -4.49
N GLY A 128 -2.55 7.07 -3.31
CA GLY A 128 -1.30 7.76 -2.98
C GLY A 128 -0.11 7.32 -3.86
N LEU A 129 -0.19 6.20 -4.57
CA LEU A 129 0.74 5.81 -5.62
C LEU A 129 0.12 5.94 -7.02
N GLU A 130 -1.20 5.74 -7.18
CA GLU A 130 -1.87 5.85 -8.49
C GLU A 130 -1.79 7.29 -9.04
N LEU A 131 -1.94 8.31 -8.17
CA LEU A 131 -1.75 9.72 -8.53
C LEU A 131 -0.29 10.00 -8.98
N PRO A 132 0.76 9.64 -8.23
CA PRO A 132 2.14 9.74 -8.70
C PRO A 132 2.41 8.99 -10.02
N LEU A 133 1.82 7.81 -10.23
CA LEU A 133 1.97 7.08 -11.50
C LEU A 133 1.42 7.85 -12.70
N ALA A 134 0.47 8.77 -12.49
CA ALA A 134 -0.03 9.66 -13.53
C ALA A 134 0.86 10.90 -13.74
N THR A 135 1.70 11.30 -12.79
CA THR A 135 2.69 12.35 -13.00
C THR A 135 3.88 11.86 -13.82
N HIS A 136 4.66 12.76 -14.40
CA HIS A 136 5.71 12.40 -15.36
C HIS A 136 6.94 11.80 -14.68
N ARG A 137 7.25 12.21 -13.43
CA ARG A 137 8.37 11.68 -12.66
C ARG A 137 8.05 11.64 -11.17
N ILE A 138 8.58 10.62 -10.48
CA ILE A 138 8.28 10.36 -9.08
C ILE A 138 9.59 10.38 -8.28
N PHE A 139 9.70 11.35 -7.38
CA PHE A 139 10.81 11.48 -6.43
C PHE A 139 10.34 11.10 -5.04
N VAL A 140 11.11 10.30 -4.33
CA VAL A 140 10.76 9.83 -2.97
C VAL A 140 11.91 10.12 -2.02
N ALA A 141 11.58 10.57 -0.81
CA ALA A 141 12.56 10.76 0.24
C ALA A 141 13.25 9.44 0.61
N ASP A 142 14.55 9.49 0.93
CA ASP A 142 15.30 8.35 1.45
C ASP A 142 14.89 8.07 2.91
N ASN A 143 13.71 7.46 3.05
CA ASN A 143 13.12 7.08 4.33
C ASN A 143 12.89 5.56 4.36
N PRO A 144 13.73 4.77 5.06
CA PRO A 144 13.63 3.31 5.08
C PRO A 144 12.34 2.81 5.78
N LYS A 145 11.65 3.65 6.55
CA LYS A 145 10.36 3.32 7.18
C LYS A 145 9.18 3.48 6.21
N ALA A 146 9.34 4.28 5.15
CA ALA A 146 8.30 4.48 4.15
C ALA A 146 7.97 3.18 3.40
N ARG A 147 6.72 3.08 2.97
CA ARG A 147 6.20 1.94 2.21
C ARG A 147 5.47 2.45 0.97
N ILE A 148 5.82 1.89 -0.18
CA ILE A 148 5.29 2.28 -1.50
C ILE A 148 4.63 1.06 -2.12
N GLY A 149 3.39 1.17 -2.56
CA GLY A 149 2.68 0.07 -3.23
C GLY A 149 1.18 0.26 -3.37
N LEU A 150 0.51 -0.79 -3.85
CA LEU A 150 -0.92 -0.84 -4.15
C LEU A 150 -1.57 -2.00 -3.38
N PRO A 151 -1.94 -1.80 -2.08
CA PRO A 151 -2.37 -2.89 -1.20
C PRO A 151 -3.86 -3.24 -1.32
N GLU A 152 -4.61 -2.67 -2.26
CA GLU A 152 -6.07 -2.78 -2.38
C GLU A 152 -6.57 -4.21 -2.46
N ILE A 153 -5.81 -5.12 -3.06
CA ILE A 153 -6.18 -6.53 -3.18
C ILE A 153 -6.36 -7.21 -1.82
N MET A 154 -5.64 -6.74 -0.80
CA MET A 154 -5.71 -7.28 0.56
C MET A 154 -7.05 -7.00 1.27
N VAL A 155 -7.78 -6.01 0.78
CA VAL A 155 -9.11 -5.66 1.30
C VAL A 155 -10.25 -6.01 0.33
N GLY A 156 -9.97 -6.84 -0.67
CA GLY A 156 -10.99 -7.40 -1.57
C GLY A 156 -11.41 -6.49 -2.72
N ILE A 157 -10.61 -5.46 -3.03
CA ILE A 157 -10.70 -4.64 -4.25
C ILE A 157 -9.36 -4.68 -4.99
N PHE A 158 -9.17 -3.86 -6.02
CA PHE A 158 -7.89 -3.67 -6.70
C PHE A 158 -7.71 -2.20 -7.08
N PRO A 159 -6.51 -1.73 -7.47
CA PRO A 159 -6.28 -0.34 -7.83
C PRO A 159 -7.20 0.10 -8.97
N GLY A 160 -8.11 1.03 -8.68
CA GLY A 160 -9.19 1.42 -9.57
C GLY A 160 -9.11 2.84 -10.13
N ALA A 161 -8.07 3.61 -9.74
CA ALA A 161 -7.84 4.95 -10.27
C ALA A 161 -6.86 4.98 -11.47
N GLY A 162 -6.75 3.88 -12.20
CA GLY A 162 -5.84 3.72 -13.33
C GLY A 162 -4.48 3.15 -12.96
N GLY A 163 -4.26 2.77 -11.69
CA GLY A 163 -3.01 2.17 -11.22
C GLY A 163 -2.78 0.78 -11.78
N THR A 164 -3.83 -0.02 -11.92
CA THR A 164 -3.77 -1.34 -12.56
C THR A 164 -3.26 -1.21 -13.99
N THR A 165 -3.86 -0.34 -14.80
CA THR A 165 -3.49 -0.12 -16.19
C THR A 165 -2.08 0.48 -16.30
N ARG A 166 -1.77 1.54 -15.51
CA ARG A 166 -0.47 2.20 -15.56
C ARG A 166 0.67 1.27 -15.16
N LEU A 167 0.49 0.53 -14.06
CA LEU A 167 1.55 -0.34 -13.58
C LEU A 167 1.78 -1.52 -14.51
N ALA A 168 0.71 -2.15 -15.03
CA ALA A 168 0.83 -3.21 -16.03
C ALA A 168 1.51 -2.71 -17.32
N ARG A 169 1.22 -1.48 -17.75
CA ARG A 169 1.86 -0.85 -18.91
C ARG A 169 3.32 -0.45 -18.62
N LYS A 170 3.62 0.04 -17.42
CA LYS A 170 4.99 0.47 -17.05
C LYS A 170 5.93 -0.72 -16.90
N LEU A 171 5.51 -1.79 -16.22
CA LEU A 171 6.38 -2.90 -15.81
C LEU A 171 6.17 -4.18 -16.63
N GLY A 172 5.02 -4.33 -17.25
CA GLY A 172 4.54 -5.61 -17.79
C GLY A 172 3.78 -6.43 -16.75
N ALA A 173 2.92 -7.33 -17.19
CA ALA A 173 2.02 -8.08 -16.31
C ALA A 173 2.76 -8.91 -15.25
N MET A 174 3.86 -9.57 -15.59
CA MET A 174 4.63 -10.40 -14.68
C MET A 174 5.29 -9.58 -13.57
N ALA A 175 6.00 -8.49 -13.91
CA ALA A 175 6.70 -7.67 -12.93
C ALA A 175 5.73 -6.83 -12.07
N ALA A 176 4.55 -6.49 -12.58
CA ALA A 176 3.49 -5.82 -11.83
C ALA A 176 2.75 -6.75 -10.84
N SER A 177 2.76 -8.06 -11.08
CA SER A 177 1.99 -9.06 -10.32
C SER A 177 2.20 -9.01 -8.79
N PRO A 178 3.41 -8.91 -8.23
CA PRO A 178 3.58 -8.81 -6.77
C PRO A 178 2.89 -7.59 -6.14
N PHE A 179 2.81 -6.50 -6.87
CA PHE A 179 2.21 -5.25 -6.39
C PHE A 179 0.68 -5.24 -6.58
N LEU A 180 0.20 -5.82 -7.68
CA LEU A 180 -1.22 -5.85 -8.02
C LEU A 180 -1.97 -7.02 -7.38
N LEU A 181 -1.42 -8.26 -7.46
CA LEU A 181 -2.09 -9.48 -6.99
C LEU A 181 -1.75 -9.87 -5.55
N GLU A 182 -0.65 -9.35 -4.99
CA GLU A 182 -0.24 -9.63 -3.61
C GLU A 182 -0.29 -8.38 -2.71
N GLY A 183 -0.52 -7.19 -3.28
CA GLY A 183 -0.58 -5.92 -2.54
C GLY A 183 0.74 -5.58 -1.85
N LYS A 184 1.88 -5.99 -2.44
CA LYS A 184 3.19 -5.85 -1.80
C LYS A 184 3.58 -4.39 -1.63
N MET A 185 3.87 -4.01 -0.38
CA MET A 185 4.42 -2.72 -0.01
C MET A 185 5.92 -2.83 0.20
N VAL A 186 6.70 -1.94 -0.42
CA VAL A 186 8.18 -2.00 -0.41
C VAL A 186 8.80 -0.69 0.04
N ALA A 187 10.03 -0.74 0.56
CA ALA A 187 10.80 0.47 0.90
C ALA A 187 11.22 1.25 -0.37
N PRO A 188 11.52 2.56 -0.29
CA PRO A 188 11.85 3.40 -1.44
C PRO A 188 12.93 2.83 -2.36
N ALA A 189 14.04 2.33 -1.82
CA ALA A 189 15.11 1.73 -2.61
C ALA A 189 14.63 0.51 -3.42
N ALA A 190 13.80 -0.36 -2.83
CA ALA A 190 13.22 -1.50 -3.51
C ALA A 190 12.15 -1.07 -4.53
N ALA A 191 11.38 -0.01 -4.24
CA ALA A 191 10.40 0.57 -5.17
C ALA A 191 11.10 1.12 -6.42
N LYS A 192 12.24 1.82 -6.26
CA LYS A 192 13.09 2.28 -7.38
C LYS A 192 13.61 1.10 -8.19
N SER A 193 14.18 0.10 -7.53
CA SER A 193 14.71 -1.09 -8.20
C SER A 193 13.63 -1.87 -8.98
N ALA A 194 12.38 -1.86 -8.49
CA ALA A 194 11.24 -2.48 -9.16
C ALA A 194 10.62 -1.60 -10.25
N GLY A 195 11.03 -0.35 -10.40
CA GLY A 195 10.49 0.59 -11.38
C GLY A 195 9.14 1.21 -11.00
N LEU A 196 8.71 1.10 -9.72
CA LEU A 196 7.49 1.76 -9.25
C LEU A 196 7.66 3.28 -9.21
N ILE A 197 8.84 3.74 -8.81
CA ILE A 197 9.24 5.14 -8.71
C ILE A 197 10.52 5.38 -9.51
N ASP A 198 10.86 6.65 -9.73
CA ASP A 198 12.00 6.98 -10.60
C ASP A 198 13.25 7.29 -9.78
N GLU A 199 13.16 8.07 -8.68
CA GLU A 199 14.32 8.47 -7.90
C GLU A 199 14.08 8.40 -6.39
N VAL A 200 15.13 8.04 -5.65
CA VAL A 200 15.20 8.19 -4.18
C VAL A 200 16.24 9.26 -3.89
N VAL A 201 15.86 10.30 -3.16
CA VAL A 201 16.65 11.53 -2.96
C VAL A 201 16.46 12.05 -1.52
N ALA A 202 17.38 12.92 -1.07
CA ALA A 202 17.30 13.52 0.25
C ALA A 202 16.15 14.55 0.34
N ASP A 203 15.98 15.38 -0.68
CA ASP A 203 14.89 16.38 -0.78
C ASP A 203 14.11 16.16 -2.07
N PRO A 204 12.95 15.47 -1.97
CA PRO A 204 12.13 15.17 -3.15
C PRO A 204 11.49 16.41 -3.79
N VAL A 205 11.18 17.46 -3.02
CA VAL A 205 10.58 18.69 -3.55
C VAL A 205 11.58 19.48 -4.38
N ALA A 206 12.79 19.66 -3.85
CA ALA A 206 13.87 20.36 -4.58
C ALA A 206 14.24 19.60 -5.87
N ALA A 207 14.40 18.28 -5.80
CA ALA A 207 14.73 17.46 -6.97
C ALA A 207 13.60 17.46 -8.02
N ALA A 208 12.34 17.37 -7.60
CA ALA A 208 11.20 17.44 -8.51
C ALA A 208 11.08 18.81 -9.19
N LYS A 209 11.30 19.89 -8.45
CA LYS A 209 11.30 21.24 -8.99
C LYS A 209 12.43 21.44 -10.02
N GLU A 210 13.63 21.02 -9.71
CA GLU A 210 14.77 21.08 -10.65
C GLU A 210 14.43 20.31 -11.94
N TRP A 211 13.87 19.12 -11.82
CA TRP A 211 13.47 18.34 -12.98
C TRP A 211 12.38 19.05 -13.80
N VAL A 212 11.33 19.61 -13.16
CA VAL A 212 10.26 20.35 -13.83
C VAL A 212 10.79 21.51 -14.67
N LEU A 213 11.76 22.24 -14.15
CA LEU A 213 12.37 23.39 -14.85
C LEU A 213 13.22 22.98 -16.07
N ASN A 214 13.71 21.75 -16.11
CA ASN A 214 14.61 21.25 -17.16
C ASN A 214 13.94 20.23 -18.11
N ALA A 215 12.73 19.77 -17.81
CA ALA A 215 12.04 18.75 -18.58
C ALA A 215 11.66 19.24 -19.99
N LYS A 216 11.74 18.33 -20.96
CA LYS A 216 11.40 18.54 -22.38
C LYS A 216 10.16 17.71 -22.73
N ASP A 217 9.54 17.98 -23.88
CA ASP A 217 8.37 17.22 -24.39
C ASP A 217 8.58 15.70 -24.32
N ALA A 218 9.80 15.22 -24.61
CA ALA A 218 10.10 13.79 -24.58
C ALA A 218 10.11 13.19 -23.16
N ASP A 219 10.40 14.00 -22.13
CA ASP A 219 10.47 13.56 -20.74
C ASP A 219 9.09 13.45 -20.10
N ILE A 220 8.10 14.16 -20.66
CA ILE A 220 6.73 14.18 -20.15
C ILE A 220 5.78 13.26 -20.93
N LEU A 221 6.21 12.71 -22.08
CA LEU A 221 5.42 11.75 -22.84
C LEU A 221 5.47 10.36 -22.20
N LYS A 222 4.32 9.86 -21.78
CA LYS A 222 4.25 8.51 -21.21
C LYS A 222 4.54 7.45 -22.28
N PRO A 223 5.21 6.33 -21.91
CA PRO A 223 5.57 5.30 -22.89
C PRO A 223 4.39 4.77 -23.70
N TRP A 224 3.23 4.59 -23.08
CA TRP A 224 2.02 4.07 -23.74
C TRP A 224 1.32 5.07 -24.65
N ASP A 225 1.70 6.34 -24.64
CA ASP A 225 1.25 7.37 -25.58
C ASP A 225 2.23 7.57 -26.73
N ALA A 226 3.43 7.00 -26.61
CA ALA A 226 4.44 7.06 -27.67
C ALA A 226 4.09 6.13 -28.83
N LYS A 227 4.36 6.60 -30.05
CA LYS A 227 4.18 5.77 -31.26
C LYS A 227 5.07 4.52 -31.20
N GLY A 228 4.45 3.35 -31.42
CA GLY A 228 5.17 2.08 -31.43
C GLY A 228 5.42 1.49 -30.04
N TYR A 229 4.76 1.98 -28.99
CA TYR A 229 4.84 1.40 -27.67
C TYR A 229 4.59 -0.11 -27.69
N LYS A 230 5.43 -0.84 -26.96
CA LYS A 230 5.29 -2.28 -26.73
C LYS A 230 5.29 -2.53 -25.22
N MET A 231 4.28 -3.27 -24.76
CA MET A 231 4.18 -3.64 -23.34
C MET A 231 5.38 -4.51 -22.93
N PRO A 232 6.09 -4.19 -21.83
CA PRO A 232 7.16 -5.01 -21.30
C PRO A 232 6.68 -6.44 -21.01
N GLY A 233 7.48 -7.45 -21.37
CA GLY A 233 7.10 -8.86 -21.25
C GLY A 233 6.10 -9.36 -22.29
N GLY A 234 5.61 -8.49 -23.17
CA GLY A 234 4.69 -8.84 -24.27
C GLY A 234 3.21 -8.76 -23.87
N ALA A 235 2.39 -8.40 -24.86
CA ALA A 235 0.92 -8.46 -24.76
C ALA A 235 0.42 -9.92 -24.85
N PRO A 236 -0.85 -10.21 -24.51
CA PRO A 236 -1.39 -11.58 -24.50
C PRO A 236 -1.23 -12.39 -25.79
N TYR A 237 -1.20 -11.75 -26.95
CA TYR A 237 -0.96 -12.39 -28.23
C TYR A 237 0.53 -12.64 -28.55
N HIS A 238 1.44 -12.12 -27.73
CA HIS A 238 2.88 -12.40 -27.83
C HIS A 238 3.20 -13.69 -27.06
N PRO A 239 4.06 -14.61 -27.56
CA PRO A 239 4.32 -15.90 -26.90
C PRO A 239 4.68 -15.78 -25.40
N ALA A 240 5.53 -14.82 -25.02
CA ALA A 240 5.91 -14.57 -23.62
C ALA A 240 4.72 -14.07 -22.78
N GLY A 241 3.89 -13.17 -23.32
CA GLY A 241 2.70 -12.67 -22.65
C GLY A 241 1.63 -13.75 -22.49
N PHE A 242 1.39 -14.57 -23.51
CA PHE A 242 0.43 -15.67 -23.45
C PHE A 242 0.71 -16.61 -22.26
N MET A 243 1.95 -17.08 -22.12
CA MET A 243 2.35 -17.97 -21.01
C MET A 243 2.19 -17.28 -19.65
N THR A 244 2.45 -15.99 -19.56
CA THR A 244 2.24 -15.20 -18.34
C THR A 244 0.78 -15.23 -17.89
N PHE A 245 -0.17 -15.00 -18.80
CA PHE A 245 -1.59 -14.97 -18.43
C PHE A 245 -2.17 -16.36 -18.14
N VAL A 246 -1.72 -17.40 -18.85
CA VAL A 246 -2.10 -18.79 -18.55
C VAL A 246 -1.62 -19.18 -17.14
N GLY A 247 -0.34 -18.93 -16.86
CA GLY A 247 0.25 -19.21 -15.53
C GLY A 247 -0.38 -18.38 -14.41
N ALA A 248 -0.64 -17.10 -14.63
CA ALA A 248 -1.28 -16.21 -13.66
C ALA A 248 -2.69 -16.68 -13.29
N ASN A 249 -3.49 -17.11 -14.26
CA ASN A 249 -4.84 -17.64 -14.00
C ASN A 249 -4.80 -18.90 -13.12
N ALA A 250 -3.91 -19.84 -13.44
CA ALA A 250 -3.72 -21.05 -12.63
C ALA A 250 -3.26 -20.71 -11.21
N MET A 251 -2.29 -19.79 -11.07
CA MET A 251 -1.78 -19.33 -9.77
C MET A 251 -2.87 -18.65 -8.93
N VAL A 252 -3.64 -17.74 -9.51
CA VAL A 252 -4.74 -17.05 -8.82
C VAL A 252 -5.77 -18.07 -8.34
N ASN A 253 -6.21 -19.00 -9.20
CA ASN A 253 -7.15 -20.04 -8.81
C ASN A 253 -6.59 -20.96 -7.73
N GLY A 254 -5.31 -21.37 -7.82
CA GLY A 254 -4.65 -22.20 -6.81
C GLY A 254 -4.54 -21.53 -5.45
N LYS A 255 -4.18 -20.22 -5.42
CA LYS A 255 -4.02 -19.45 -4.17
C LYS A 255 -5.37 -19.06 -3.54
N THR A 256 -6.38 -18.75 -4.34
CA THR A 256 -7.63 -18.15 -3.84
C THR A 256 -8.78 -19.13 -3.72
N GLN A 257 -8.66 -20.34 -4.29
CA GLN A 257 -9.74 -21.35 -4.35
C GLN A 257 -11.05 -20.76 -4.91
N GLY A 258 -10.96 -19.67 -5.68
CA GLY A 258 -12.11 -18.95 -6.19
C GLY A 258 -12.81 -18.01 -5.19
N ALA A 259 -12.35 -17.94 -3.93
CA ALA A 259 -13.00 -17.17 -2.87
C ALA A 259 -12.71 -15.65 -2.91
N PHE A 260 -11.78 -15.21 -3.75
CA PHE A 260 -11.36 -13.79 -3.87
C PHE A 260 -11.71 -13.23 -5.26
N PRO A 261 -12.93 -12.67 -5.46
CA PRO A 261 -13.35 -12.16 -6.76
C PRO A 261 -12.44 -11.08 -7.33
N ALA A 262 -11.88 -10.21 -6.47
CA ALA A 262 -11.03 -9.11 -6.88
C ALA A 262 -9.79 -9.57 -7.67
N ALA A 263 -9.16 -10.68 -7.28
CA ALA A 263 -7.98 -11.20 -7.97
C ALA A 263 -8.29 -11.65 -9.42
N LYS A 264 -9.48 -12.25 -9.65
CA LYS A 264 -9.93 -12.62 -11.00
C LYS A 264 -10.29 -11.39 -11.84
N ALA A 265 -11.01 -10.44 -11.24
CA ALA A 265 -11.39 -9.20 -11.92
C ALA A 265 -10.15 -8.38 -12.32
N LEU A 266 -9.17 -8.26 -11.42
CA LEU A 266 -7.89 -7.62 -11.70
C LEU A 266 -7.16 -8.29 -12.87
N LEU A 267 -7.05 -9.63 -12.85
CA LEU A 267 -6.39 -10.36 -13.93
C LEU A 267 -7.10 -10.15 -15.27
N SER A 268 -8.44 -10.13 -15.25
CA SER A 268 -9.25 -9.85 -16.45
C SER A 268 -9.04 -8.41 -16.93
N ALA A 269 -9.01 -7.43 -16.03
CA ALA A 269 -8.76 -6.03 -16.38
C ALA A 269 -7.38 -5.85 -17.04
N VAL A 270 -6.33 -6.49 -16.49
CA VAL A 270 -4.97 -6.44 -17.06
C VAL A 270 -4.94 -7.16 -18.42
N TYR A 271 -5.56 -8.33 -18.54
CA TYR A 271 -5.60 -9.09 -19.80
C TYR A 271 -6.30 -8.29 -20.92
N GLU A 272 -7.56 -7.91 -20.71
CA GLU A 272 -8.36 -7.18 -21.69
C GLU A 272 -7.75 -5.80 -21.98
N GLY A 273 -7.30 -5.08 -20.93
CA GLY A 273 -6.64 -3.78 -21.06
C GLY A 273 -5.34 -3.83 -21.86
N SER A 274 -4.65 -4.98 -21.87
CA SER A 274 -3.41 -5.17 -22.65
C SER A 274 -3.66 -5.32 -24.15
N LEU A 275 -4.89 -5.58 -24.57
CA LEU A 275 -5.28 -5.80 -25.97
C LEU A 275 -5.74 -4.53 -26.70
N VAL A 276 -5.91 -3.43 -25.98
CA VAL A 276 -6.56 -2.21 -26.48
C VAL A 276 -5.71 -0.96 -26.22
N PRO A 277 -6.00 0.19 -26.87
CA PRO A 277 -5.36 1.46 -26.54
C PRO A 277 -5.56 1.85 -25.05
N PHE A 278 -4.66 2.70 -24.53
CA PHE A 278 -4.59 3.06 -23.11
C PHE A 278 -5.91 3.61 -22.56
N ASP A 279 -6.55 4.56 -23.25
CA ASP A 279 -7.81 5.15 -22.76
C ASP A 279 -8.98 4.15 -22.75
N THR A 280 -8.96 3.16 -23.65
CA THR A 280 -9.91 2.03 -23.63
C THR A 280 -9.59 1.07 -22.48
N ALA A 281 -8.31 0.87 -22.17
CA ALA A 281 -7.89 0.05 -21.02
C ALA A 281 -8.37 0.64 -19.70
N LEU A 282 -8.34 1.97 -19.54
CA LEU A 282 -8.92 2.65 -18.37
C LEU A 282 -10.43 2.39 -18.23
N LYS A 283 -11.19 2.38 -19.33
CA LYS A 283 -12.63 2.03 -19.29
C LYS A 283 -12.85 0.57 -18.87
N ILE A 284 -12.00 -0.34 -19.34
CA ILE A 284 -12.03 -1.75 -18.94
C ILE A 284 -11.72 -1.90 -17.46
N GLU A 285 -10.70 -1.21 -16.95
CA GLU A 285 -10.37 -1.17 -15.53
C GLU A 285 -11.56 -0.67 -14.71
N ALA A 286 -12.17 0.46 -15.09
CA ALA A 286 -13.35 1.02 -14.42
C ALA A 286 -14.52 0.05 -14.39
N ARG A 287 -14.78 -0.67 -15.49
CA ARG A 287 -15.85 -1.68 -15.56
C ARG A 287 -15.61 -2.83 -14.58
N TRP A 288 -14.41 -3.37 -14.56
CA TRP A 288 -14.07 -4.45 -13.62
C TRP A 288 -14.03 -3.97 -12.16
N PHE A 289 -13.57 -2.74 -11.94
CA PHE A 289 -13.57 -2.13 -10.61
C PHE A 289 -15.01 -1.93 -10.09
N THR A 290 -15.90 -1.41 -10.92
CA THR A 290 -17.33 -1.29 -10.61
C THR A 290 -17.95 -2.65 -10.26
N ASN A 291 -17.64 -3.70 -11.02
CA ASN A 291 -18.09 -5.06 -10.74
C ASN A 291 -17.66 -5.52 -9.34
N ILE A 292 -16.43 -5.22 -8.94
CA ILE A 292 -15.91 -5.57 -7.62
C ILE A 292 -16.50 -4.70 -6.51
N LEU A 293 -16.71 -3.42 -6.72
CA LEU A 293 -17.38 -2.56 -5.75
C LEU A 293 -18.82 -3.01 -5.45
N LEU A 294 -19.50 -3.56 -6.44
CA LEU A 294 -20.85 -4.12 -6.28
C LEU A 294 -20.86 -5.52 -5.65
N ASN A 295 -19.72 -6.19 -5.60
CA ASN A 295 -19.63 -7.54 -5.06
C ASN A 295 -19.72 -7.52 -3.52
N PRO A 296 -20.65 -8.29 -2.90
CA PRO A 296 -20.81 -8.33 -1.44
C PRO A 296 -19.53 -8.78 -0.69
N SER A 297 -18.71 -9.64 -1.32
CA SER A 297 -17.44 -10.09 -0.72
C SER A 297 -16.48 -8.94 -0.48
N SER A 298 -16.40 -7.96 -1.40
CA SER A 298 -15.53 -6.79 -1.26
C SER A 298 -15.94 -5.92 -0.07
N SER A 299 -17.25 -5.62 0.06
CA SER A 299 -17.77 -4.87 1.21
C SER A 299 -17.53 -5.60 2.53
N ALA A 300 -17.73 -6.93 2.55
CA ALA A 300 -17.48 -7.75 3.74
C ALA A 300 -15.98 -7.76 4.12
N MET A 301 -15.08 -7.88 3.15
CA MET A 301 -13.63 -7.86 3.37
C MET A 301 -13.16 -6.49 3.88
N ILE A 302 -13.58 -5.38 3.26
CA ILE A 302 -13.25 -4.02 3.73
C ILE A 302 -13.69 -3.86 5.18
N ARG A 303 -14.93 -4.22 5.50
CA ARG A 303 -15.45 -4.11 6.86
C ARG A 303 -14.69 -4.98 7.85
N SER A 304 -14.47 -6.26 7.53
CA SER A 304 -13.88 -7.22 8.48
C SER A 304 -12.37 -7.04 8.63
N LEU A 305 -11.65 -6.89 7.51
CA LEU A 305 -10.19 -6.90 7.50
C LEU A 305 -9.58 -5.52 7.77
N PHE A 306 -10.36 -4.44 7.61
CA PHE A 306 -9.86 -3.08 7.80
C PHE A 306 -10.67 -2.30 8.84
N LEU A 307 -11.94 -1.97 8.56
CA LEU A 307 -12.72 -1.05 9.40
C LEU A 307 -12.94 -1.59 10.82
N ASN A 308 -13.39 -2.84 10.96
CA ASN A 308 -13.61 -3.45 12.27
C ASN A 308 -12.29 -3.64 13.02
N LYS A 309 -11.23 -4.08 12.32
CA LYS A 309 -9.91 -4.23 12.92
C LYS A 309 -9.39 -2.90 13.45
N GLU A 310 -9.45 -1.84 12.65
CA GLU A 310 -9.03 -0.49 13.07
C GLU A 310 -9.85 0.02 14.26
N ALA A 311 -11.18 -0.19 14.24
CA ALA A 311 -12.06 0.18 15.34
C ALA A 311 -11.69 -0.57 16.63
N LEU A 312 -11.41 -1.87 16.55
CA LEU A 312 -10.98 -2.68 17.71
C LEU A 312 -9.62 -2.23 18.24
N GLU A 313 -8.66 -1.97 17.35
CA GLU A 313 -7.34 -1.46 17.72
C GLU A 313 -7.41 -0.09 18.44
N LYS A 314 -8.40 0.73 18.07
CA LYS A 314 -8.70 2.01 18.75
C LYS A 314 -9.54 1.84 20.02
N GLY A 315 -9.90 0.62 20.41
CA GLY A 315 -10.63 0.32 21.63
C GLY A 315 -12.14 0.49 21.55
N ALA A 316 -12.76 0.33 20.38
CA ALA A 316 -14.20 0.52 20.17
C ALA A 316 -15.10 -0.35 21.08
N VAL A 317 -14.61 -1.50 21.53
CA VAL A 317 -15.33 -2.41 22.45
C VAL A 317 -14.77 -2.38 23.87
N ARG A 318 -13.87 -1.47 24.17
CA ARG A 318 -13.34 -1.30 25.52
C ARG A 318 -14.45 -0.75 26.42
N PRO A 319 -14.72 -1.35 27.60
CA PRO A 319 -15.68 -0.82 28.56
C PRO A 319 -15.30 0.60 29.00
N GLU A 320 -16.31 1.45 29.21
CA GLU A 320 -16.10 2.81 29.71
C GLU A 320 -15.39 2.79 31.06
N GLY A 321 -14.46 3.71 31.26
CA GLY A 321 -13.68 3.85 32.50
C GLY A 321 -12.55 2.83 32.68
N VAL A 322 -12.37 1.89 31.76
CA VAL A 322 -11.23 0.96 31.78
C VAL A 322 -10.08 1.55 30.98
N ALA A 323 -8.94 1.78 31.67
CA ALA A 323 -7.74 2.27 31.03
C ALA A 323 -7.15 1.26 30.04
N ASP A 324 -6.38 1.75 29.05
CA ASP A 324 -5.61 0.89 28.15
C ASP A 324 -4.49 0.20 28.93
N GLN A 325 -4.67 -1.09 29.19
CA GLN A 325 -3.70 -1.94 29.88
C GLN A 325 -2.85 -2.68 28.86
N ARG A 326 -1.79 -2.04 28.37
CA ARG A 326 -0.83 -2.71 27.51
C ARG A 326 -0.01 -3.70 28.32
N VAL A 327 0.08 -4.94 27.83
CA VAL A 327 0.93 -5.97 28.41
C VAL A 327 2.39 -5.57 28.27
N LYS A 328 3.10 -5.48 29.39
CA LYS A 328 4.54 -5.19 29.46
C LYS A 328 5.32 -6.41 29.89
N LYS A 329 4.72 -7.25 30.74
CA LYS A 329 5.27 -8.50 31.24
C LYS A 329 4.27 -9.62 31.03
N LEU A 330 4.69 -10.65 30.27
CA LEU A 330 3.89 -11.81 29.88
C LEU A 330 4.42 -13.06 30.53
N GLY A 331 3.55 -13.85 31.17
CA GLY A 331 3.85 -15.23 31.55
C GLY A 331 3.44 -16.19 30.44
N VAL A 332 4.28 -17.14 30.11
CA VAL A 332 3.96 -18.22 29.15
C VAL A 332 4.21 -19.56 29.84
N LEU A 333 3.16 -20.36 29.99
CA LEU A 333 3.21 -21.71 30.54
C LEU A 333 3.32 -22.71 29.40
N GLY A 334 4.40 -23.51 29.39
CA GLY A 334 4.75 -24.43 28.33
C GLY A 334 5.70 -23.79 27.31
N ALA A 335 6.93 -24.31 27.23
CA ALA A 335 8.00 -23.88 26.35
C ALA A 335 8.09 -24.72 25.04
N GLY A 336 7.03 -25.48 24.74
CA GLY A 336 6.90 -26.24 23.51
C GLY A 336 6.79 -25.34 22.28
N MET A 337 6.40 -25.92 21.13
CA MET A 337 6.34 -25.22 19.86
C MET A 337 5.50 -23.92 19.90
N MET A 338 4.32 -23.96 20.54
CA MET A 338 3.45 -22.79 20.65
C MET A 338 4.02 -21.76 21.62
N GLY A 339 4.40 -22.15 22.86
CA GLY A 339 4.92 -21.22 23.83
C GLY A 339 6.25 -20.57 23.43
N ALA A 340 7.15 -21.30 22.79
CA ALA A 340 8.38 -20.75 22.22
C ALA A 340 8.08 -19.73 21.09
N GLY A 341 7.07 -19.99 20.26
CA GLY A 341 6.61 -19.06 19.22
C GLY A 341 5.98 -17.80 19.80
N ILE A 342 5.11 -17.93 20.82
CA ILE A 342 4.49 -16.81 21.54
C ILE A 342 5.58 -15.97 22.21
N THR A 343 6.54 -16.59 22.88
CA THR A 343 7.70 -15.90 23.49
C THR A 343 8.45 -15.08 22.44
N LEU A 344 8.80 -15.67 21.30
CA LEU A 344 9.52 -14.97 20.23
C LEU A 344 8.79 -13.72 19.76
N VAL A 345 7.51 -13.81 19.42
CA VAL A 345 6.78 -12.65 18.89
C VAL A 345 6.56 -11.58 19.96
N SER A 346 6.44 -11.97 21.22
CA SER A 346 6.30 -11.05 22.36
C SER A 346 7.57 -10.24 22.59
N VAL A 347 8.74 -10.86 22.59
CA VAL A 347 10.01 -10.12 22.76
C VAL A 347 10.36 -9.27 21.54
N GLN A 348 9.93 -9.68 20.35
CA GLN A 348 10.05 -8.81 19.16
C GLN A 348 9.19 -7.54 19.26
N ALA A 349 8.10 -7.61 20.04
CA ALA A 349 7.26 -6.45 20.37
C ALA A 349 7.78 -5.66 21.59
N GLY A 350 8.89 -6.07 22.20
CA GLY A 350 9.48 -5.41 23.37
C GLY A 350 8.82 -5.78 24.70
N ILE A 351 8.08 -6.91 24.75
CA ILE A 351 7.41 -7.41 25.97
C ILE A 351 8.37 -8.33 26.70
N GLU A 352 8.53 -8.12 28.02
CA GLU A 352 9.24 -9.03 28.92
C GLU A 352 8.47 -10.34 29.04
N VAL A 353 9.14 -11.50 28.94
CA VAL A 353 8.51 -12.81 28.99
C VAL A 353 9.11 -13.69 30.06
N VAL A 354 8.27 -14.23 30.93
CA VAL A 354 8.59 -15.35 31.85
C VAL A 354 8.10 -16.62 31.15
N LEU A 355 9.05 -17.42 30.69
CA LEU A 355 8.76 -18.68 30.00
C LEU A 355 8.94 -19.84 30.97
N ILE A 356 7.88 -20.54 31.28
CA ILE A 356 7.86 -21.65 32.24
C ILE A 356 7.62 -22.98 31.57
N ASP A 357 8.37 -24.00 32.02
CA ASP A 357 8.09 -25.41 31.69
C ASP A 357 8.38 -26.30 32.91
N GLN A 358 8.02 -27.57 32.84
CA GLN A 358 8.21 -28.54 33.93
C GLN A 358 9.68 -28.76 34.29
N THR A 359 10.59 -28.62 33.32
CA THR A 359 12.04 -28.77 33.50
C THR A 359 12.77 -27.52 32.99
N GLN A 360 13.89 -27.18 33.65
CA GLN A 360 14.75 -26.10 33.20
C GLN A 360 15.26 -26.31 31.77
N GLU A 361 15.58 -27.56 31.42
CA GLU A 361 16.01 -27.93 30.06
C GLU A 361 14.93 -27.58 29.01
N ALA A 362 13.66 -27.88 29.30
CA ALA A 362 12.55 -27.55 28.40
C ALA A 362 12.35 -26.03 28.27
N ALA A 363 12.41 -25.29 29.37
CA ALA A 363 12.31 -23.84 29.36
C ALA A 363 13.47 -23.22 28.57
N ASP A 364 14.70 -23.67 28.79
CA ASP A 364 15.91 -23.20 28.07
C ASP A 364 15.85 -23.52 26.58
N LYS A 365 15.32 -24.69 26.20
CA LYS A 365 15.08 -25.05 24.80
C LYS A 365 14.09 -24.11 24.13
N GLY A 366 13.04 -23.70 24.84
CA GLY A 366 12.09 -22.68 24.36
C GLY A 366 12.76 -21.33 24.12
N LYS A 367 13.63 -20.88 25.03
CA LYS A 367 14.44 -19.66 24.87
C LYS A 367 15.42 -19.80 23.68
N ALA A 368 16.05 -20.97 23.52
CA ALA A 368 16.98 -21.26 22.42
C ALA A 368 16.30 -21.18 21.04
N TYR A 369 15.00 -21.44 20.95
CA TYR A 369 14.24 -21.26 19.73
C TYR A 369 14.29 -19.79 19.24
N SER A 370 14.12 -18.83 20.16
CA SER A 370 14.25 -17.41 19.85
C SER A 370 15.67 -17.06 19.38
N ALA A 371 16.71 -17.57 20.06
CA ALA A 371 18.10 -17.38 19.62
C ALA A 371 18.33 -17.87 18.19
N SER A 372 17.89 -19.10 17.87
CA SER A 372 18.02 -19.69 16.54
C SER A 372 17.30 -18.88 15.45
N PHE A 373 16.15 -18.28 15.77
CA PHE A 373 15.44 -17.40 14.83
C PHE A 373 16.29 -16.16 14.48
N PHE A 374 16.87 -15.50 15.48
CA PHE A 374 17.73 -14.33 15.26
C PHE A 374 19.01 -14.71 14.52
N ASP A 375 19.64 -15.86 14.81
CA ASP A 375 20.83 -16.37 14.11
C ASP A 375 20.58 -16.53 12.61
N LYS A 376 19.44 -17.13 12.26
CA LYS A 376 19.01 -17.24 10.86
C LYS A 376 18.77 -15.87 10.22
N GLY A 377 18.28 -14.90 11.00
CA GLY A 377 18.08 -13.52 10.57
C GLY A 377 19.41 -12.81 10.29
N ILE A 378 20.39 -12.99 11.17
CA ILE A 378 21.74 -12.40 11.05
C ILE A 378 22.46 -12.99 9.83
N ALA A 379 22.43 -14.30 9.64
CA ALA A 379 23.01 -14.95 8.47
C ALA A 379 22.42 -14.43 7.15
N ARG A 380 21.16 -13.99 7.15
CA ARG A 380 20.45 -13.39 6.01
C ARG A 380 20.52 -11.87 5.95
N LYS A 381 21.33 -11.23 6.80
CA LYS A 381 21.44 -9.75 6.94
C LYS A 381 20.10 -9.05 7.24
N LYS A 382 19.18 -9.73 7.93
CA LYS A 382 17.86 -9.22 8.33
C LYS A 382 17.77 -8.88 9.82
N SER A 383 18.80 -9.19 10.60
CA SER A 383 18.93 -8.89 12.04
C SER A 383 20.38 -8.60 12.38
N THR A 384 20.65 -8.23 13.65
CA THR A 384 21.99 -7.97 14.18
C THR A 384 22.18 -8.67 15.53
N GLU A 385 23.42 -8.82 16.00
CA GLU A 385 23.74 -9.41 17.30
C GLU A 385 23.15 -8.58 18.44
N GLU A 386 23.15 -7.25 18.33
CA GLU A 386 22.57 -6.36 19.34
C GLU A 386 21.07 -6.60 19.50
N LYS A 387 20.33 -6.77 18.38
CA LYS A 387 18.89 -7.07 18.42
C LYS A 387 18.62 -8.45 19.02
N LYS A 388 19.47 -9.42 18.73
CA LYS A 388 19.41 -10.76 19.33
C LYS A 388 19.60 -10.67 20.84
N ALA A 389 20.67 -10.03 21.29
CA ALA A 389 20.97 -9.88 22.72
C ALA A 389 19.82 -9.19 23.45
N ALA A 390 19.35 -8.03 22.96
CA ALA A 390 18.23 -7.30 23.56
C ALA A 390 16.94 -8.13 23.64
N ALA A 391 16.63 -8.95 22.63
CA ALA A 391 15.46 -9.82 22.68
C ALA A 391 15.61 -10.97 23.66
N LEU A 392 16.80 -11.58 23.78
CA LEU A 392 17.05 -12.68 24.71
C LEU A 392 17.10 -12.21 26.17
N ASP A 393 17.51 -10.97 26.44
CA ASP A 393 17.50 -10.36 27.76
C ASP A 393 16.07 -10.16 28.30
N LEU A 394 15.07 -10.06 27.41
CA LEU A 394 13.65 -10.01 27.78
C LEU A 394 13.07 -11.37 28.16
N ILE A 395 13.80 -12.49 28.00
CA ILE A 395 13.27 -13.83 28.28
C ILE A 395 13.88 -14.39 29.56
N THR A 396 13.05 -14.60 30.57
CA THR A 396 13.35 -15.37 31.78
C THR A 396 12.81 -16.78 31.60
N ALA A 397 13.68 -17.76 31.32
CA ALA A 397 13.31 -19.18 31.23
C ALA A 397 13.49 -19.83 32.63
N THR A 398 12.43 -20.43 33.18
CA THR A 398 12.46 -20.94 34.56
C THR A 398 11.41 -22.04 34.78
N THR A 399 11.54 -22.77 35.88
CA THR A 399 10.51 -23.71 36.36
C THR A 399 9.72 -23.10 37.55
N ASP A 400 10.14 -21.90 38.02
CA ASP A 400 9.57 -21.26 39.19
C ASP A 400 8.30 -20.48 38.86
N LEU A 401 7.15 -20.94 39.32
CA LEU A 401 5.86 -20.28 39.15
C LEU A 401 5.78 -18.92 39.87
N ASP A 402 6.59 -18.69 40.89
CA ASP A 402 6.62 -17.40 41.61
C ASP A 402 7.13 -16.27 40.71
N ALA A 403 7.89 -16.59 39.64
CA ALA A 403 8.33 -15.62 38.64
C ALA A 403 7.16 -14.98 37.87
N LEU A 404 5.98 -15.61 37.85
CA LEU A 404 4.76 -15.05 37.25
C LEU A 404 4.18 -13.87 38.02
N LYS A 405 4.61 -13.67 39.26
CA LYS A 405 4.14 -12.50 40.05
C LYS A 405 4.50 -11.21 39.32
N GLY A 406 3.49 -10.36 39.15
CA GLY A 406 3.65 -9.10 38.41
C GLY A 406 3.57 -9.21 36.89
N CYS A 407 3.22 -10.37 36.34
CA CYS A 407 2.82 -10.45 34.93
C CYS A 407 1.46 -9.79 34.70
N ASP A 408 1.34 -9.02 33.62
CA ASP A 408 0.09 -8.36 33.23
C ASP A 408 -0.90 -9.36 32.59
N LEU A 409 -0.37 -10.42 31.98
CA LEU A 409 -1.11 -11.48 31.30
C LEU A 409 -0.34 -12.79 31.43
N ILE A 410 -1.08 -13.90 31.51
CA ILE A 410 -0.52 -15.25 31.44
C ILE A 410 -1.19 -15.99 30.26
N ILE A 411 -0.39 -16.61 29.40
CA ILE A 411 -0.85 -17.46 28.31
C ILE A 411 -0.45 -18.90 28.62
N GLU A 412 -1.42 -19.78 28.73
CA GLU A 412 -1.22 -21.21 28.86
C GLU A 412 -1.08 -21.83 27.46
N ALA A 413 0.01 -22.55 27.25
CA ALA A 413 0.36 -23.23 26.00
C ALA A 413 0.98 -24.62 26.28
N VAL A 414 0.53 -25.28 27.35
CA VAL A 414 0.95 -26.65 27.72
C VAL A 414 0.24 -27.67 26.84
N PHE A 415 0.54 -28.96 27.09
CA PHE A 415 -0.11 -30.03 26.37
C PHE A 415 -1.62 -30.08 26.66
N GLU A 416 -2.45 -30.37 25.63
CA GLU A 416 -3.92 -30.33 25.71
C GLU A 416 -4.46 -31.56 26.46
N ASP A 417 -4.15 -31.63 27.74
CA ASP A 417 -4.59 -32.65 28.70
C ASP A 417 -5.16 -31.97 29.96
N PRO A 418 -6.41 -32.27 30.36
CA PRO A 418 -7.01 -31.67 31.55
C PRO A 418 -6.22 -31.90 32.84
N ALA A 419 -5.54 -33.03 32.99
CA ALA A 419 -4.75 -33.31 34.18
C ALA A 419 -3.50 -32.40 34.24
N VAL A 420 -2.81 -32.21 33.10
CA VAL A 420 -1.66 -31.30 32.99
C VAL A 420 -2.07 -29.84 33.21
N LYS A 421 -3.28 -29.46 32.78
CA LYS A 421 -3.78 -28.08 32.97
C LYS A 421 -4.28 -27.83 34.41
N ALA A 422 -4.59 -28.87 35.16
CA ALA A 422 -5.04 -28.75 36.53
C ALA A 422 -3.87 -28.64 37.54
N GLU A 423 -2.69 -29.05 37.19
CA GLU A 423 -1.44 -28.85 37.97
C GLU A 423 -0.99 -27.39 37.89
#